data_b99cc766ce7483ea15901fc3a40f8823
#
_entry.id   b99cc766ce7483ea15901fc3a40f8823
#
_cell.length_a   1.000
_cell.length_b   1.000
_cell.length_c   1.000
_cell.angle_alpha   90.00
_cell.angle_beta   90.00
_cell.angle_gamma   90.00
#
_symmetry.space_group_name_H-M   'P 1'
#
loop_
_entity.id
_entity.type
_entity.pdbx_description
1 polymer ?
#
loop_
_entity_poly.entity_id
_entity_poly.type
_entity_poly.pdbx_seq_one_letter_code
_entity_poly.pdbx_strand_id
1 'polypeptide(L)'
;MKKTIFAVLLAVVMMAMPTISQAQIYAKLNALYAVVGVINPQLEFVVGPHSSISIDPMISPYKTIKWGDRNDIHALFGIFQTEYRYYIKREVRGFYVSANVGMQAFDMSRPYLFQNKKLVTFEQGFGRGFGLMTGIGIGYSHTFKERWVVDAFFAFDRMWSWYNDYLANGEINLFPRHQKEPKFPDPFNGSAEWLPSKIGVSIGYKIFDPNQQKR
;
A
#
# COMPACT_ATOMS: atom_id res chain seq x y z
N MET A 1 20.48 25.68 7.80
CA MET A 1 19.61 24.82 8.61
C MET A 1 18.94 23.68 7.81
N LYS A 2 18.15 23.92 6.73
CA LYS A 2 17.47 22.84 5.99
C LYS A 2 18.43 21.78 5.40
N LYS A 3 19.57 22.18 4.85
CA LYS A 3 20.59 21.26 4.27
C LYS A 3 21.27 20.40 5.35
N THR A 4 21.48 20.95 6.54
CA THR A 4 22.10 20.24 7.66
C THR A 4 21.14 19.18 8.24
N ILE A 5 19.84 19.50 8.36
CA ILE A 5 18.81 18.57 8.81
C ILE A 5 18.69 17.41 7.81
N PHE A 6 18.70 17.69 6.50
CA PHE A 6 18.66 16.66 5.47
C PHE A 6 19.91 15.76 5.52
N ALA A 7 21.10 16.33 5.69
CA ALA A 7 22.33 15.56 5.81
C ALA A 7 22.37 14.69 7.07
N VAL A 8 21.87 15.19 8.20
CA VAL A 8 21.75 14.41 9.44
C VAL A 8 20.71 13.29 9.29
N LEU A 9 19.57 13.56 8.65
CA LEU A 9 18.54 12.54 8.38
C LEU A 9 19.10 11.45 7.46
N LEU A 10 19.82 11.83 6.42
CA LEU A 10 20.48 10.91 5.49
C LEU A 10 21.56 10.07 6.20
N ALA A 11 22.35 10.68 7.08
CA ALA A 11 23.37 9.99 7.87
C ALA A 11 22.74 9.01 8.86
N VAL A 12 21.64 9.38 9.53
CA VAL A 12 20.88 8.50 10.42
C VAL A 12 20.28 7.32 9.64
N VAL A 13 19.72 7.57 8.45
CA VAL A 13 19.21 6.51 7.56
C VAL A 13 20.35 5.58 7.12
N MET A 14 21.52 6.13 6.77
CA MET A 14 22.69 5.33 6.37
C MET A 14 23.29 4.53 7.53
N MET A 15 23.30 5.06 8.75
CA MET A 15 23.73 4.34 9.96
C MET A 15 22.72 3.29 10.43
N ALA A 16 21.44 3.48 10.13
CA ALA A 16 20.39 2.51 10.39
C ALA A 16 20.32 1.38 9.35
N MET A 17 21.09 1.49 8.22
CA MET A 17 21.25 0.36 7.30
C MET A 17 22.11 -0.70 7.99
N PRO A 18 21.52 -1.82 8.48
CA PRO A 18 22.30 -2.94 8.95
C PRO A 18 23.20 -3.38 7.81
N THR A 19 24.40 -3.81 8.13
CA THR A 19 25.34 -4.38 7.16
C THR A 19 24.58 -5.41 6.32
N ILE A 20 24.29 -5.06 5.09
CA ILE A 20 23.48 -5.85 4.11
C ILE A 20 24.14 -7.22 3.82
N SER A 21 25.31 -7.46 4.37
CA SER A 21 26.08 -8.69 4.22
C SER A 21 25.36 -9.99 4.66
N GLN A 22 24.22 -9.91 5.33
CA GLN A 22 23.45 -11.08 5.77
C GLN A 22 21.94 -10.98 5.49
N ALA A 23 21.51 -10.02 4.70
CA ALA A 23 20.10 -9.81 4.41
C ALA A 23 19.55 -10.92 3.49
N GLN A 24 18.64 -11.74 3.99
CA GLN A 24 17.82 -12.58 3.12
C GLN A 24 16.81 -11.69 2.38
N ILE A 25 16.57 -12.00 1.10
CA ILE A 25 15.63 -11.26 0.28
C ILE A 25 14.55 -12.20 -0.22
N TYR A 26 13.30 -11.81 -0.01
CA TYR A 26 12.12 -12.50 -0.53
C TYR A 26 11.45 -11.65 -1.59
N ALA A 27 11.17 -12.25 -2.75
CA ALA A 27 10.25 -11.69 -3.75
C ALA A 27 8.89 -12.36 -3.57
N LYS A 28 7.83 -11.57 -3.46
CA LYS A 28 6.47 -12.03 -3.20
C LYS A 28 5.49 -11.40 -4.20
N LEU A 29 4.36 -12.06 -4.38
CA LEU A 29 3.23 -11.54 -5.16
C LEU A 29 1.95 -11.73 -4.37
N ASN A 30 1.13 -10.70 -4.26
CA ASN A 30 -0.16 -10.78 -3.62
C ASN A 30 -1.15 -11.54 -4.52
N ALA A 31 -1.49 -12.76 -4.11
CA ALA A 31 -2.35 -13.64 -4.88
C ALA A 31 -3.79 -13.14 -4.98
N LEU A 32 -4.33 -12.49 -3.92
CA LEU A 32 -5.69 -11.96 -3.96
C LEU A 32 -5.82 -10.84 -4.99
N TYR A 33 -4.85 -9.96 -5.06
CA TYR A 33 -4.86 -8.87 -6.05
C TYR A 33 -4.59 -9.38 -7.47
N ALA A 34 -3.74 -10.39 -7.63
CA ALA A 34 -3.47 -11.01 -8.92
C ALA A 34 -4.73 -11.62 -9.56
N VAL A 35 -5.62 -12.21 -8.76
CA VAL A 35 -6.90 -12.79 -9.24
C VAL A 35 -7.79 -11.72 -9.88
N VAL A 36 -7.77 -10.49 -9.37
CA VAL A 36 -8.54 -9.37 -9.94
C VAL A 36 -7.72 -8.51 -10.89
N GLY A 37 -6.53 -8.97 -11.27
CA GLY A 37 -5.66 -8.30 -12.25
C GLY A 37 -4.97 -7.03 -11.72
N VAL A 38 -4.94 -6.82 -10.42
CA VAL A 38 -4.14 -5.79 -9.77
C VAL A 38 -2.75 -6.34 -9.50
N ILE A 39 -1.73 -5.64 -9.95
CA ILE A 39 -0.33 -6.06 -9.84
C ILE A 39 0.24 -5.53 -8.53
N ASN A 40 0.64 -6.42 -7.62
CA ASN A 40 1.25 -6.06 -6.34
C ASN A 40 2.44 -6.98 -6.02
N PRO A 41 3.59 -6.77 -6.67
CA PRO A 41 4.83 -7.41 -6.30
C PRO A 41 5.35 -6.81 -4.99
N GLN A 42 6.06 -7.61 -4.22
CA GLN A 42 6.64 -7.19 -2.95
C GLN A 42 8.08 -7.68 -2.87
N LEU A 43 8.96 -6.83 -2.34
CA LEU A 43 10.32 -7.20 -1.99
C LEU A 43 10.50 -7.02 -0.48
N GLU A 44 10.85 -8.08 0.21
CA GLU A 44 11.11 -8.06 1.64
C GLU A 44 12.57 -8.36 1.94
N PHE A 45 13.19 -7.44 2.68
CA PHE A 45 14.58 -7.48 3.11
C PHE A 45 14.63 -7.79 4.61
N VAL A 46 15.23 -8.91 4.99
CA VAL A 46 15.43 -9.26 6.39
C VAL A 46 16.59 -8.44 6.94
N VAL A 47 16.30 -7.50 7.83
CA VAL A 47 17.28 -6.55 8.38
C VAL A 47 17.73 -6.91 9.81
N GLY A 48 17.11 -7.91 10.40
CA GLY A 48 17.48 -8.39 11.75
C GLY A 48 16.79 -9.70 12.09
N PRO A 49 17.09 -10.29 13.22
CA PRO A 49 16.52 -11.59 13.61
C PRO A 49 14.99 -11.57 13.78
N HIS A 50 14.42 -10.41 14.08
CA HIS A 50 12.99 -10.21 14.26
C HIS A 50 12.42 -9.15 13.30
N SER A 51 13.22 -8.59 12.39
CA SER A 51 12.84 -7.39 11.65
C SER A 51 13.05 -7.54 10.17
N SER A 52 12.12 -7.02 9.39
CA SER A 52 12.26 -6.86 7.95
C SER A 52 11.70 -5.52 7.47
N ILE A 53 12.12 -5.12 6.28
CA ILE A 53 11.57 -3.99 5.53
C ILE A 53 10.98 -4.55 4.24
N SER A 54 9.73 -4.22 3.96
CA SER A 54 9.05 -4.58 2.71
C SER A 54 8.82 -3.35 1.86
N ILE A 55 8.97 -3.50 0.56
CA ILE A 55 8.62 -2.52 -0.48
C ILE A 55 7.51 -3.12 -1.32
N ASP A 56 6.37 -2.43 -1.38
CA ASP A 56 5.12 -2.96 -1.91
C ASP A 56 4.50 -1.98 -2.93
N PRO A 57 4.97 -1.94 -4.19
CA PRO A 57 4.23 -1.25 -5.23
C PRO A 57 2.94 -2.01 -5.58
N MET A 58 1.86 -1.26 -5.82
CA MET A 58 0.58 -1.81 -6.26
C MET A 58 0.02 -0.97 -7.39
N ILE A 59 -0.43 -1.60 -8.45
CA ILE A 59 -0.94 -0.92 -9.64
C ILE A 59 -2.21 -1.61 -10.10
N SER A 60 -3.30 -0.85 -10.20
CA SER A 60 -4.48 -1.23 -10.95
C SER A 60 -4.41 -0.60 -12.33
N PRO A 61 -4.38 -1.40 -13.42
CA PRO A 61 -4.28 -0.88 -14.78
C PRO A 61 -5.64 -0.45 -15.36
N TYR A 62 -6.71 -0.64 -14.62
CA TYR A 62 -8.07 -0.46 -15.11
C TYR A 62 -8.50 1.00 -15.07
N LYS A 63 -8.67 1.63 -16.23
CA LYS A 63 -9.27 2.98 -16.28
C LYS A 63 -10.71 2.93 -15.77
N THR A 64 -11.49 1.97 -16.26
CA THR A 64 -12.87 1.72 -15.80
C THR A 64 -13.12 0.22 -15.66
N ILE A 65 -14.00 -0.14 -14.74
CA ILE A 65 -14.47 -1.51 -14.52
C ILE A 65 -15.99 -1.57 -14.60
N LYS A 66 -16.50 -2.77 -14.86
CA LYS A 66 -17.93 -3.07 -14.77
C LYS A 66 -18.27 -3.64 -13.40
N TRP A 67 -19.29 -3.07 -12.77
CA TRP A 67 -19.81 -3.57 -11.48
C TRP A 67 -21.35 -3.49 -11.47
N GLY A 68 -22.02 -4.62 -11.48
CA GLY A 68 -23.47 -4.70 -11.67
C GLY A 68 -23.86 -4.13 -13.04
N ASP A 69 -24.78 -3.17 -13.05
CA ASP A 69 -25.30 -2.53 -14.26
C ASP A 69 -24.44 -1.33 -14.74
N ARG A 70 -23.42 -0.97 -13.98
CA ARG A 70 -22.52 0.16 -14.29
C ARG A 70 -21.24 -0.31 -14.96
N ASN A 71 -20.77 0.44 -15.95
CA ASN A 71 -19.53 0.18 -16.69
C ASN A 71 -18.57 1.39 -16.67
N ASP A 72 -18.89 2.41 -15.89
CA ASP A 72 -18.25 3.71 -15.80
C ASP A 72 -17.49 3.92 -14.48
N ILE A 73 -17.19 2.85 -13.73
CA ILE A 73 -16.52 2.93 -12.44
C ILE A 73 -15.02 3.03 -12.66
N HIS A 74 -14.46 4.18 -12.32
CA HIS A 74 -13.03 4.43 -12.40
C HIS A 74 -12.29 3.63 -11.33
N ALA A 75 -11.19 2.97 -11.73
CA ALA A 75 -10.42 2.07 -10.88
C ALA A 75 -8.92 2.10 -11.16
N LEU A 76 -8.41 3.19 -11.76
CA LEU A 76 -7.00 3.36 -12.04
C LEU A 76 -6.29 3.94 -10.82
N PHE A 77 -5.32 3.20 -10.28
CA PHE A 77 -4.51 3.70 -9.18
C PHE A 77 -3.11 3.09 -9.18
N GLY A 78 -2.18 3.82 -8.60
CA GLY A 78 -0.85 3.35 -8.24
C GLY A 78 -0.57 3.71 -6.79
N ILE A 79 -0.09 2.73 -6.03
CA ILE A 79 0.32 2.89 -4.63
C ILE A 79 1.76 2.42 -4.51
N PHE A 80 2.57 3.17 -3.80
CA PHE A 80 3.89 2.77 -3.37
C PHE A 80 3.97 2.82 -1.85
N GLN A 81 4.19 1.68 -1.23
CA GLN A 81 4.21 1.55 0.22
C GLN A 81 5.50 0.88 0.69
N THR A 82 6.03 1.38 1.79
CA THR A 82 7.15 0.75 2.51
C THR A 82 6.67 0.39 3.91
N GLU A 83 7.02 -0.79 4.36
CA GLU A 83 6.54 -1.37 5.61
C GLU A 83 7.72 -1.91 6.42
N TYR A 84 7.81 -1.50 7.67
CA TYR A 84 8.68 -2.13 8.67
C TYR A 84 7.89 -3.16 9.43
N ARG A 85 8.39 -4.40 9.48
CA ARG A 85 7.74 -5.55 10.14
C ARG A 85 8.57 -6.02 11.32
N TYR A 86 7.91 -6.23 12.45
CA TYR A 86 8.50 -6.84 13.63
C TYR A 86 7.84 -8.18 13.93
N TYR A 87 8.61 -9.25 13.85
CA TYR A 87 8.18 -10.63 14.03
C TYR A 87 8.37 -11.07 15.47
N ILE A 88 7.37 -11.75 16.02
CA ILE A 88 7.44 -12.31 17.37
C ILE A 88 8.49 -13.44 17.43
N LYS A 89 8.55 -14.26 16.37
CA LYS A 89 9.54 -15.32 16.23
C LYS A 89 10.74 -14.83 15.41
N ARG A 90 11.92 -15.43 15.68
CA ARG A 90 13.11 -15.22 14.85
C ARG A 90 12.91 -15.75 13.43
N GLU A 91 13.81 -15.36 12.52
CA GLU A 91 13.85 -15.81 11.12
C GLU A 91 12.67 -15.34 10.27
N VAL A 92 12.05 -14.20 10.66
CA VAL A 92 10.96 -13.59 9.89
C VAL A 92 9.80 -14.57 9.67
N ARG A 93 9.39 -15.23 10.76
CA ARG A 93 8.32 -16.24 10.77
C ARG A 93 7.26 -15.94 11.83
N GLY A 94 6.05 -16.43 11.57
CA GLY A 94 4.93 -16.34 12.48
C GLY A 94 4.24 -14.99 12.44
N PHE A 95 3.62 -14.62 13.54
CA PHE A 95 2.93 -13.34 13.66
C PHE A 95 3.90 -12.17 13.68
N TYR A 96 3.50 -11.10 13.04
CA TYR A 96 4.18 -9.82 13.06
C TYR A 96 3.19 -8.66 13.18
N VAL A 97 3.72 -7.56 13.67
CA VAL A 97 3.11 -6.24 13.60
C VAL A 97 3.92 -5.39 12.64
N SER A 98 3.29 -4.42 12.01
CA SER A 98 3.99 -3.55 11.08
C SER A 98 3.58 -2.10 11.23
N ALA A 99 4.50 -1.23 10.82
CA ALA A 99 4.26 0.19 10.58
C ALA A 99 4.59 0.48 9.13
N ASN A 100 3.72 1.24 8.47
CA ASN A 100 3.85 1.52 7.05
C ASN A 100 3.72 3.01 6.76
N VAL A 101 4.33 3.39 5.66
CA VAL A 101 4.23 4.71 5.04
C VAL A 101 4.19 4.54 3.53
N GLY A 102 3.37 5.33 2.86
CA GLY A 102 3.23 5.22 1.41
C GLY A 102 2.67 6.48 0.78
N MET A 103 2.62 6.41 -0.53
CA MET A 103 2.01 7.42 -1.39
C MET A 103 1.12 6.74 -2.43
N GLN A 104 0.12 7.46 -2.89
CA GLN A 104 -0.79 6.99 -3.92
C GLN A 104 -1.07 8.07 -4.95
N ALA A 105 -1.33 7.64 -6.18
CA ALA A 105 -1.95 8.43 -7.22
C ALA A 105 -3.16 7.67 -7.75
N PHE A 106 -4.28 8.34 -7.97
CA PHE A 106 -5.52 7.66 -8.29
C PHE A 106 -6.42 8.46 -9.22
N ASP A 107 -7.24 7.70 -9.94
CA ASP A 107 -8.38 8.13 -10.72
C ASP A 107 -9.47 7.09 -10.44
N MET A 108 -10.25 7.32 -9.37
CA MET A 108 -11.12 6.30 -8.78
C MET A 108 -12.50 6.83 -8.44
N SER A 109 -13.51 6.01 -8.71
CA SER A 109 -14.85 6.19 -8.13
C SER A 109 -14.84 5.69 -6.68
N ARG A 110 -15.28 6.53 -5.73
CA ARG A 110 -15.27 6.19 -4.30
C ARG A 110 -16.19 5.00 -4.01
N PRO A 111 -15.70 3.93 -3.40
CA PRO A 111 -16.53 2.83 -2.94
C PRO A 111 -17.24 3.19 -1.64
N TYR A 112 -18.50 2.79 -1.52
CA TYR A 112 -19.27 2.82 -0.28
C TYR A 112 -19.62 1.39 0.13
N LEU A 113 -19.32 1.03 1.37
CA LEU A 113 -19.66 -0.27 1.94
C LEU A 113 -21.00 -0.21 2.65
N PHE A 114 -21.79 -1.27 2.51
CA PHE A 114 -23.07 -1.47 3.20
C PHE A 114 -24.11 -0.35 2.96
N GLN A 115 -24.11 0.25 1.77
CA GLN A 115 -25.05 1.29 1.41
C GLN A 115 -26.19 0.74 0.55
N ASN A 116 -27.43 1.19 0.82
CA ASN A 116 -28.64 0.82 0.07
C ASN A 116 -28.86 -0.70 -0.06
N LYS A 117 -28.65 -1.46 1.04
CA LYS A 117 -28.77 -2.93 1.08
C LYS A 117 -27.81 -3.67 0.13
N LYS A 118 -26.82 -2.98 -0.45
CA LYS A 118 -25.75 -3.59 -1.26
C LYS A 118 -24.45 -3.60 -0.47
N LEU A 119 -23.68 -4.66 -0.64
CA LEU A 119 -22.39 -4.81 0.05
C LEU A 119 -21.39 -3.73 -0.37
N VAL A 120 -21.33 -3.43 -1.66
CA VAL A 120 -20.48 -2.40 -2.22
C VAL A 120 -21.27 -1.62 -3.27
N THR A 121 -21.21 -0.29 -3.19
CA THR A 121 -21.70 0.63 -4.22
C THR A 121 -20.62 1.65 -4.53
N PHE A 122 -20.72 2.33 -5.66
CA PHE A 122 -19.75 3.35 -6.07
C PHE A 122 -20.43 4.69 -6.31
N GLU A 123 -19.74 5.77 -6.01
CA GLU A 123 -20.16 7.13 -6.31
C GLU A 123 -20.38 7.33 -7.81
N GLN A 124 -21.33 8.21 -8.16
CA GLN A 124 -21.47 8.71 -9.53
C GLN A 124 -20.39 9.77 -9.76
N GLY A 125 -19.42 9.46 -10.60
CA GLY A 125 -18.24 10.29 -10.82
C GLY A 125 -16.97 9.64 -10.27
N PHE A 126 -15.90 10.40 -10.21
CA PHE A 126 -14.59 9.94 -9.76
C PHE A 126 -13.72 11.06 -9.22
N GLY A 127 -12.85 10.73 -8.29
CA GLY A 127 -11.79 11.62 -7.81
C GLY A 127 -10.47 11.30 -8.51
N ARG A 128 -9.74 12.34 -8.92
CA ARG A 128 -8.39 12.21 -9.47
C ARG A 128 -7.43 13.03 -8.65
N GLY A 129 -6.37 12.39 -8.17
CA GLY A 129 -5.40 13.06 -7.31
C GLY A 129 -4.29 12.15 -6.82
N PHE A 130 -3.67 12.60 -5.77
CA PHE A 130 -2.61 11.87 -5.07
C PHE A 130 -2.83 11.95 -3.56
N GLY A 131 -2.13 11.11 -2.81
CA GLY A 131 -2.23 11.12 -1.36
C GLY A 131 -1.00 10.51 -0.69
N LEU A 132 -0.93 10.74 0.61
CA LEU A 132 0.02 10.10 1.52
C LEU A 132 -0.74 9.20 2.47
N MET A 133 -0.11 8.13 2.91
CA MET A 133 -0.68 7.21 3.88
C MET A 133 0.35 6.79 4.91
N THR A 134 -0.10 6.57 6.12
CA THR A 134 0.67 5.93 7.17
C THR A 134 -0.23 5.15 8.10
N GLY A 135 0.25 4.05 8.63
CA GLY A 135 -0.55 3.22 9.49
C GLY A 135 0.17 2.03 10.06
N ILE A 136 -0.64 1.08 10.50
CA ILE A 136 -0.19 -0.12 11.16
C ILE A 136 -0.83 -1.35 10.51
N GLY A 137 -0.13 -2.46 10.62
CA GLY A 137 -0.63 -3.74 10.11
C GLY A 137 -0.29 -4.90 11.03
N ILE A 138 -0.92 -5.99 10.74
CA ILE A 138 -0.66 -7.28 11.36
C ILE A 138 -0.60 -8.33 10.27
N GLY A 139 0.16 -9.38 10.51
CA GLY A 139 0.21 -10.49 9.58
C GLY A 139 0.81 -11.75 10.17
N TYR A 140 0.76 -12.79 9.36
CA TYR A 140 1.34 -14.08 9.69
C TYR A 140 2.10 -14.62 8.50
N SER A 141 3.38 -14.91 8.68
CA SER A 141 4.27 -15.43 7.65
C SER A 141 4.65 -16.87 7.97
N HIS A 142 4.53 -17.76 7.00
CA HIS A 142 4.92 -19.16 7.10
C HIS A 142 5.88 -19.53 5.98
N THR A 143 7.07 -20.02 6.35
CA THR A 143 8.08 -20.49 5.39
C THR A 143 8.00 -22.01 5.29
N PHE A 144 7.95 -22.52 4.08
CA PHE A 144 7.96 -23.96 3.79
C PHE A 144 8.99 -24.29 2.71
N LYS A 145 9.49 -25.52 2.73
CA LYS A 145 10.55 -25.97 1.81
C LYS A 145 11.77 -25.03 1.77
N GLU A 146 12.11 -24.42 2.93
CA GLU A 146 13.26 -23.53 3.15
C GLU A 146 13.26 -22.21 2.34
N ARG A 147 12.60 -22.15 1.19
CA ARG A 147 12.64 -21.02 0.27
C ARG A 147 11.29 -20.38 0.01
N TRP A 148 10.21 -21.14 0.12
CA TRP A 148 8.88 -20.62 -0.15
C TRP A 148 8.26 -19.98 1.08
N VAL A 149 7.53 -18.89 0.90
CA VAL A 149 6.82 -18.20 1.96
C VAL A 149 5.39 -17.92 1.54
N VAL A 150 4.46 -18.12 2.48
CA VAL A 150 3.09 -17.61 2.40
C VAL A 150 2.92 -16.60 3.51
N ASP A 151 2.34 -15.46 3.18
CA ASP A 151 2.21 -14.31 4.05
C ASP A 151 0.78 -13.79 3.97
N ALA A 152 0.03 -13.87 5.06
CA ALA A 152 -1.30 -13.31 5.18
C ALA A 152 -1.25 -12.03 6.01
N PHE A 153 -1.86 -10.95 5.53
CA PHE A 153 -1.72 -9.64 6.16
C PHE A 153 -2.96 -8.76 6.01
N PHE A 154 -3.05 -7.83 6.94
CA PHE A 154 -4.03 -6.77 6.96
C PHE A 154 -3.39 -5.49 7.50
N ALA A 155 -3.62 -4.36 6.85
CA ALA A 155 -3.16 -3.06 7.32
C ALA A 155 -4.28 -2.02 7.27
N PHE A 156 -4.19 -1.06 8.18
CA PHE A 156 -5.16 0.00 8.36
C PHE A 156 -4.42 1.32 8.47
N ASP A 157 -4.67 2.23 7.51
CA ASP A 157 -3.90 3.44 7.33
C ASP A 157 -4.75 4.69 7.47
N ARG A 158 -4.12 5.73 7.98
CA ARG A 158 -4.57 7.10 7.83
C ARG A 158 -4.15 7.61 6.46
N MET A 159 -5.13 8.00 5.63
CA MET A 159 -4.90 8.54 4.30
C MET A 159 -5.18 10.04 4.28
N TRP A 160 -4.24 10.81 3.71
CA TRP A 160 -4.41 12.22 3.39
C TRP A 160 -4.35 12.36 1.89
N SER A 161 -5.42 12.83 1.27
CA SER A 161 -5.54 12.91 -0.19
C SER A 161 -5.83 14.32 -0.66
N TRP A 162 -5.21 14.69 -1.78
CA TRP A 162 -5.43 15.93 -2.53
C TRP A 162 -5.97 15.55 -3.90
N TYR A 163 -7.20 15.91 -4.19
CA TYR A 163 -7.86 15.48 -5.41
C TYR A 163 -8.91 16.47 -5.90
N ASN A 164 -9.21 16.43 -7.20
CA ASN A 164 -10.36 17.06 -7.81
C ASN A 164 -11.44 16.01 -8.04
N ASP A 165 -12.70 16.39 -7.76
CA ASP A 165 -13.87 15.58 -8.09
C ASP A 165 -14.33 15.86 -9.52
N TYR A 166 -14.72 14.81 -10.21
CA TYR A 166 -15.24 14.85 -11.57
C TYR A 166 -16.62 14.19 -11.61
N LEU A 167 -17.53 14.76 -12.42
CA LEU A 167 -18.80 14.14 -12.74
C LEU A 167 -18.59 12.95 -13.69
N ALA A 168 -19.61 12.11 -13.85
CA ALA A 168 -19.56 10.95 -14.75
C ALA A 168 -19.27 11.33 -16.22
N ASN A 169 -19.61 12.56 -16.66
CA ASN A 169 -19.29 13.08 -17.97
C ASN A 169 -17.84 13.60 -18.10
N GLY A 170 -17.05 13.56 -17.03
CA GLY A 170 -15.67 14.02 -17.00
C GLY A 170 -15.49 15.52 -16.75
N GLU A 171 -16.54 16.27 -16.53
CA GLU A 171 -16.46 17.67 -16.13
C GLU A 171 -16.07 17.79 -14.65
N ILE A 172 -15.31 18.84 -14.31
CA ILE A 172 -14.95 19.11 -12.92
C ILE A 172 -16.21 19.44 -12.13
N ASN A 173 -16.41 18.74 -11.04
CA ASN A 173 -17.47 19.03 -10.08
C ASN A 173 -17.12 20.29 -9.29
N LEU A 174 -17.65 21.43 -9.71
CA LEU A 174 -17.44 22.73 -9.08
C LEU A 174 -18.12 22.86 -7.70
N PHE A 175 -18.96 21.91 -7.33
CA PHE A 175 -19.69 21.87 -6.06
C PHE A 175 -19.47 20.55 -5.33
N PRO A 176 -18.22 20.19 -4.99
CA PRO A 176 -17.99 19.03 -4.13
C PRO A 176 -18.65 19.32 -2.79
N ARG A 177 -19.28 18.31 -2.19
CA ARG A 177 -20.10 18.44 -0.96
C ARG A 177 -19.41 19.14 0.22
N HIS A 178 -18.11 19.40 0.14
CA HIS A 178 -17.28 19.91 1.21
C HIS A 178 -16.39 21.12 0.81
N GLN A 179 -16.47 21.63 -0.42
CA GLN A 179 -15.69 22.80 -0.84
C GLN A 179 -16.58 24.02 -1.05
N LYS A 180 -16.26 25.09 -0.36
CA LYS A 180 -16.92 26.40 -0.54
C LYS A 180 -16.46 27.15 -1.79
N GLU A 181 -15.28 26.85 -2.34
CA GLU A 181 -14.72 27.44 -3.56
C GLU A 181 -13.71 26.48 -4.22
N PRO A 182 -13.58 26.49 -5.58
CA PRO A 182 -12.58 25.71 -6.30
C PRO A 182 -11.20 26.33 -6.14
N LYS A 183 -10.66 26.31 -4.94
CA LYS A 183 -9.23 26.50 -4.71
C LYS A 183 -8.58 25.14 -4.85
N PHE A 184 -7.31 25.13 -5.28
CA PHE A 184 -6.41 23.98 -5.21
C PHE A 184 -6.82 23.07 -4.04
N PRO A 185 -6.90 21.75 -4.24
CA PRO A 185 -7.46 20.87 -3.23
C PRO A 185 -6.85 21.23 -1.89
N ASP A 186 -7.70 21.63 -0.98
CA ASP A 186 -7.28 21.94 0.38
C ASP A 186 -6.59 20.68 0.90
N PRO A 187 -5.31 20.77 1.32
CA PRO A 187 -4.55 19.64 1.76
C PRO A 187 -5.21 19.03 2.98
N PHE A 188 -6.06 18.39 3.17
CA PHE A 188 -6.89 17.86 4.25
C PHE A 188 -8.39 18.05 4.00
N ASN A 189 -8.79 18.19 2.76
CA ASN A 189 -10.17 18.35 2.35
C ASN A 189 -11.07 17.19 2.83
N GLY A 190 -11.25 17.09 4.14
CA GLY A 190 -12.09 16.09 4.77
C GLY A 190 -11.72 14.61 4.53
N SER A 191 -10.70 14.33 3.77
CA SER A 191 -10.29 12.97 3.39
C SER A 191 -9.20 12.37 4.25
N ALA A 192 -8.92 12.94 5.40
CA ALA A 192 -8.05 12.32 6.38
C ALA A 192 -8.79 11.18 7.07
N GLU A 193 -9.03 10.10 6.37
CA GLU A 193 -9.82 8.96 6.82
C GLU A 193 -8.93 7.77 7.19
N TRP A 194 -9.41 6.97 8.14
CA TRP A 194 -8.81 5.69 8.43
C TRP A 194 -9.49 4.63 7.56
N LEU A 195 -8.71 3.97 6.72
CA LEU A 195 -9.23 2.97 5.77
C LEU A 195 -8.36 1.71 5.78
N PRO A 196 -8.97 0.53 5.53
CA PRO A 196 -8.21 -0.65 5.17
C PRO A 196 -7.40 -0.36 3.90
N SER A 197 -6.08 -0.36 4.02
CA SER A 197 -5.18 -0.01 2.92
C SER A 197 -4.60 -1.22 2.23
N LYS A 198 -4.45 -2.31 2.97
CA LYS A 198 -3.77 -3.50 2.50
C LYS A 198 -4.40 -4.73 3.12
N ILE A 199 -4.81 -5.65 2.26
CA ILE A 199 -5.27 -6.97 2.66
C ILE A 199 -4.75 -7.97 1.64
N GLY A 200 -4.31 -9.14 2.08
CA GLY A 200 -3.87 -10.10 1.10
C GLY A 200 -3.31 -11.38 1.68
N VAL A 201 -3.09 -12.27 0.74
CA VAL A 201 -2.27 -13.47 0.89
C VAL A 201 -1.22 -13.41 -0.20
N SER A 202 0.04 -13.30 0.18
CA SER A 202 1.16 -13.32 -0.76
C SER A 202 1.84 -14.68 -0.78
N ILE A 203 2.26 -15.08 -1.96
CA ILE A 203 3.15 -16.21 -2.16
C ILE A 203 4.50 -15.63 -2.59
N GLY A 204 5.56 -16.08 -1.96
CA GLY A 204 6.90 -15.57 -2.23
C GLY A 204 7.97 -16.64 -2.24
N TYR A 205 9.10 -16.23 -2.75
CA TYR A 205 10.28 -17.06 -2.85
C TYR A 205 11.52 -16.30 -2.35
N LYS A 206 12.37 -17.00 -1.58
CA LYS A 206 13.64 -16.48 -1.12
C LYS A 206 14.60 -16.44 -2.30
N ILE A 207 14.87 -15.26 -2.83
CA ILE A 207 15.73 -15.06 -4.01
C ILE A 207 17.20 -14.92 -3.64
N PHE A 208 17.49 -14.50 -2.40
CA PHE A 208 18.85 -14.33 -1.90
C PHE A 208 18.98 -14.84 -0.44
N ASP A 209 20.02 -15.63 -0.19
CA ASP A 209 20.37 -16.13 1.15
C ASP A 209 21.90 -16.22 1.29
N PRO A 210 22.54 -15.33 2.03
CA PRO A 210 24.00 -15.29 2.17
C PRO A 210 24.57 -16.55 2.86
N ASN A 211 23.78 -17.26 3.63
CA ASN A 211 24.22 -18.47 4.31
C ASN A 211 24.30 -19.69 3.37
N GLN A 212 23.68 -19.64 2.20
CA GLN A 212 23.75 -20.69 1.18
C GLN A 212 24.95 -20.55 0.25
N GLN A 213 25.57 -19.38 0.14
CA GLN A 213 26.77 -19.18 -0.67
C GLN A 213 28.05 -19.70 -0.01
N LYS A 214 27.96 -20.13 1.27
CA LYS A 214 29.11 -20.67 2.03
C LYS A 214 29.14 -22.20 2.09
N ARG A 215 28.25 -22.87 1.39
CA ARG A 215 28.24 -24.32 1.15
C ARG A 215 28.61 -24.60 -0.32
#